data_ae566916e3c836c11ba81d43f110d546
#
_entry.id   ae566916e3c836c11ba81d43f110d546
#
_cell.length_a   1.000
_cell.length_b   1.000
_cell.length_c   1.000
_cell.angle_alpha   90.00
_cell.angle_beta   90.00
_cell.angle_gamma   90.00
#
_symmetry.space_group_name_H-M   'P 1'
#
loop_
_entity.id
_entity.type
_entity.pdbx_description
1 polymer ?
#
loop_
_entity_poly.entity_id
_entity_poly.type
_entity_poly.pdbx_seq_one_letter_code
_entity_poly.pdbx_strand_id
1 'polypeptide(L)'
;MRRKIALILTLAMALSAPVTAMAQQYFNAATSTELIDPTTFTKPYEVNQVVVDADEATGQPRLEARTKTIIEADGLKFKDLNGNGQLDVYEDWRQDVDARVDDLLGQMTLDEEIGLLWHASTGGTFTSMYPYTEDWLYSNEPTYTDQDGNCYVPMYHSIISDNVTTYLHNVNGTPDTLIYENNAFQEIAESARLGVPVVLSCDRSYNTWAGMVNMPNYAFGIAHDEELLYD
;
A
#
# COMPACT_ATOMS: atom_id res chain seq x y z
N MET A 1 12.60 -8.67 56.35
CA MET A 1 12.66 -7.68 55.27
C MET A 1 13.34 -8.21 54.00
N ARG A 2 14.56 -8.75 54.03
CA ARG A 2 15.29 -9.22 52.83
C ARG A 2 14.59 -10.30 52.00
N ARG A 3 13.85 -11.25 52.60
CA ARG A 3 13.11 -12.29 51.84
C ARG A 3 11.87 -11.77 51.09
N LYS A 4 11.23 -10.71 51.57
CA LYS A 4 10.07 -10.10 50.87
C LYS A 4 10.51 -9.27 49.68
N ILE A 5 11.69 -8.65 49.75
CA ILE A 5 12.27 -7.88 48.66
C ILE A 5 12.68 -8.81 47.51
N ALA A 6 13.28 -9.96 47.84
CA ALA A 6 13.65 -10.96 46.83
C ALA A 6 12.43 -11.53 46.08
N LEU A 7 11.32 -11.76 46.80
CA LEU A 7 10.08 -12.27 46.18
C LEU A 7 9.43 -11.25 45.26
N ILE A 8 9.47 -9.96 45.60
CA ILE A 8 8.93 -8.89 44.79
C ILE A 8 9.77 -8.69 43.51
N LEU A 9 11.10 -8.78 43.64
CA LEU A 9 12.00 -8.70 42.48
C LEU A 9 11.85 -9.91 41.53
N THR A 10 11.63 -11.10 42.07
CA THR A 10 11.44 -12.32 41.26
C THR A 10 10.06 -12.28 40.55
N LEU A 11 9.04 -11.76 41.21
CA LEU A 11 7.72 -11.59 40.60
C LEU A 11 7.70 -10.49 39.53
N ALA A 12 8.44 -9.41 39.73
CA ALA A 12 8.59 -8.34 38.74
C ALA A 12 9.34 -8.83 37.48
N MET A 13 10.38 -9.67 37.64
CA MET A 13 11.09 -10.27 36.51
C MET A 13 10.26 -11.35 35.80
N ALA A 14 9.43 -12.10 36.52
CA ALA A 14 8.54 -13.09 35.90
C ALA A 14 7.38 -12.46 35.11
N LEU A 15 6.93 -11.25 35.49
CA LEU A 15 5.90 -10.49 34.77
C LEU A 15 6.48 -9.68 33.60
N SER A 16 7.76 -9.36 33.63
CA SER A 16 8.42 -8.62 32.53
C SER A 16 8.86 -9.56 31.39
N ALA A 17 9.10 -10.84 31.66
CA ALA A 17 9.53 -11.79 30.64
C ALA A 17 8.53 -11.97 29.48
N PRO A 18 7.21 -12.08 29.69
CA PRO A 18 6.28 -12.16 28.57
C PRO A 18 6.14 -10.84 27.80
N VAL A 19 6.26 -9.70 28.48
CA VAL A 19 6.18 -8.37 27.81
C VAL A 19 7.45 -8.11 26.99
N THR A 20 8.62 -8.48 27.48
CA THR A 20 9.86 -8.39 26.70
C THR A 20 9.90 -9.43 25.57
N ALA A 21 9.37 -10.63 25.76
CA ALA A 21 9.26 -11.62 24.70
C ALA A 21 8.28 -11.17 23.61
N MET A 22 7.14 -10.59 23.98
CA MET A 22 6.21 -9.99 23.02
C MET A 22 6.85 -8.79 22.31
N ALA A 23 7.46 -7.86 23.03
CA ALA A 23 8.15 -6.73 22.43
C ALA A 23 9.29 -7.19 21.51
N GLN A 24 10.03 -8.24 21.89
CA GLN A 24 11.09 -8.82 21.07
C GLN A 24 10.51 -9.53 19.83
N GLN A 25 9.36 -10.17 19.94
CA GLN A 25 8.66 -10.77 18.81
C GLN A 25 8.15 -9.71 17.84
N TYR A 26 7.60 -8.60 18.34
CA TYR A 26 7.22 -7.45 17.54
C TYR A 26 8.44 -6.78 16.87
N PHE A 27 9.55 -6.66 17.60
CA PHE A 27 10.79 -6.08 17.07
C PHE A 27 11.44 -7.00 16.02
N ASN A 28 11.43 -8.31 16.24
CA ASN A 28 12.01 -9.28 15.29
C ASN A 28 11.20 -9.40 14.00
N ALA A 29 9.89 -9.20 14.08
CA ALA A 29 9.05 -9.16 12.89
C ALA A 29 9.27 -7.88 12.06
N ALA A 30 9.48 -6.74 12.73
CA ALA A 30 9.87 -5.49 12.06
C ALA A 30 11.33 -5.51 11.54
N THR A 31 12.14 -6.46 11.99
CA THR A 31 13.55 -6.64 11.59
C THR A 31 13.79 -7.91 10.78
N SER A 32 12.73 -8.57 10.27
CA SER A 32 12.89 -9.63 9.29
C SER A 32 13.67 -9.06 8.10
N THR A 33 14.92 -9.47 7.98
CA THR A 33 15.83 -9.02 6.92
C THR A 33 15.62 -9.76 5.61
N GLU A 34 14.68 -10.66 5.57
CA GLU A 34 14.30 -11.36 4.35
C GLU A 34 13.34 -10.47 3.55
N LEU A 35 13.92 -9.65 2.69
CA LEU A 35 13.18 -8.87 1.73
C LEU A 35 12.55 -9.84 0.73
N ILE A 36 11.23 -9.93 0.77
CA ILE A 36 10.50 -10.60 -0.30
C ILE A 36 10.48 -9.65 -1.49
N ASP A 37 11.06 -10.07 -2.59
CA ASP A 37 11.04 -9.34 -3.83
C ASP A 37 9.82 -9.77 -4.68
N PRO A 38 8.72 -9.00 -4.68
CA PRO A 38 7.52 -9.35 -5.44
C PRO A 38 7.74 -9.32 -6.96
N THR A 39 8.87 -8.81 -7.44
CA THR A 39 9.18 -8.85 -8.88
C THR A 39 9.41 -10.25 -9.40
N THR A 40 9.72 -11.20 -8.50
CA THR A 40 9.91 -12.63 -8.81
C THR A 40 8.60 -13.42 -8.90
N PHE A 41 7.48 -12.86 -8.45
CA PHE A 41 6.19 -13.53 -8.45
C PHE A 41 5.59 -13.62 -9.85
N THR A 42 4.85 -14.67 -10.10
CA THR A 42 4.07 -14.84 -11.33
C THR A 42 2.87 -13.89 -11.29
N LYS A 43 2.76 -13.04 -12.30
CA LYS A 43 1.68 -12.05 -12.37
C LYS A 43 0.60 -12.49 -13.35
N PRO A 44 -0.69 -12.22 -13.05
CA PRO A 44 -1.79 -12.57 -13.93
C PRO A 44 -1.96 -11.60 -15.12
N TYR A 45 -0.98 -10.73 -15.37
CA TYR A 45 -0.93 -9.76 -16.45
C TYR A 45 0.50 -9.60 -16.98
N GLU A 46 0.63 -9.04 -18.18
CA GLU A 46 1.94 -8.74 -18.77
C GLU A 46 2.50 -7.43 -18.24
N VAL A 47 3.81 -7.41 -17.97
CA VAL A 47 4.54 -6.21 -17.54
C VAL A 47 5.52 -5.81 -18.64
N ASN A 48 5.27 -4.64 -19.22
CA ASN A 48 6.13 -4.03 -20.26
C ASN A 48 6.43 -2.59 -19.84
N GLN A 49 7.44 -2.43 -18.99
CA GLN A 49 7.77 -1.10 -18.46
C GLN A 49 8.23 -0.14 -19.57
N VAL A 50 7.55 0.99 -19.66
CA VAL A 50 7.91 2.11 -20.52
C VAL A 50 8.09 3.35 -19.68
N VAL A 51 9.22 4.04 -19.85
CA VAL A 51 9.51 5.32 -19.21
C VAL A 51 9.60 6.40 -20.26
N VAL A 52 8.90 7.50 -20.04
CA VAL A 52 9.00 8.74 -20.80
C VAL A 52 9.62 9.77 -19.87
N ASP A 53 10.75 10.31 -20.26
CA ASP A 53 11.41 11.36 -19.48
C ASP A 53 10.65 12.69 -19.58
N ALA A 54 10.76 13.50 -18.53
CA ALA A 54 10.24 14.86 -18.56
C ALA A 54 11.03 15.72 -19.56
N ASP A 55 10.34 16.62 -20.24
CA ASP A 55 10.92 17.61 -21.12
C ASP A 55 10.30 18.98 -20.84
N GLU A 56 11.06 19.85 -20.20
CA GLU A 56 10.60 21.20 -19.86
C GLU A 56 10.32 22.08 -21.09
N ALA A 57 10.99 21.82 -22.21
CA ALA A 57 10.81 22.62 -23.42
C ALA A 57 9.44 22.42 -24.08
N THR A 58 8.90 21.20 -23.95
CA THR A 58 7.58 20.83 -24.48
C THR A 58 6.50 20.81 -23.39
N GLY A 59 6.89 20.84 -22.12
CA GLY A 59 5.99 20.65 -20.99
C GLY A 59 5.63 19.17 -20.73
N GLN A 60 6.32 18.22 -21.34
CA GLN A 60 6.10 16.80 -21.15
C GLN A 60 6.45 16.39 -19.71
N PRO A 61 5.50 15.86 -18.91
CA PRO A 61 5.82 15.29 -17.61
C PRO A 61 6.52 13.93 -17.76
N ARG A 62 7.27 13.53 -16.74
CA ARG A 62 7.74 12.15 -16.67
C ARG A 62 6.57 11.21 -16.52
N LEU A 63 6.50 10.19 -17.37
CA LEU A 63 5.51 9.13 -17.28
C LEU A 63 6.21 7.78 -17.11
N GLU A 64 5.58 6.90 -16.36
CA GLU A 64 5.99 5.51 -16.27
C GLU A 64 4.75 4.64 -16.40
N ALA A 65 4.73 3.76 -17.39
CA ALA A 65 3.71 2.74 -17.58
C ALA A 65 4.37 1.36 -17.44
N ARG A 66 3.70 0.46 -16.75
CA ARG A 66 4.19 -0.92 -16.55
C ARG A 66 3.29 -1.95 -17.24
N THR A 67 2.00 -1.70 -17.30
CA THR A 67 1.00 -2.60 -17.88
C THR A 67 0.20 -1.95 -19.01
N LYS A 68 0.32 -0.65 -19.18
CA LYS A 68 -0.37 0.14 -20.20
C LYS A 68 0.58 0.60 -21.30
N THR A 69 0.01 0.92 -22.44
CA THR A 69 0.77 1.50 -23.56
C THR A 69 0.92 3.00 -23.44
N ILE A 70 1.86 3.54 -24.19
CA ILE A 70 2.04 4.99 -24.37
C ILE A 70 1.55 5.33 -25.77
N ILE A 71 0.70 6.35 -25.87
CA ILE A 71 0.23 6.93 -27.14
C ILE A 71 0.82 8.32 -27.32
N GLU A 72 0.85 8.78 -28.54
CA GLU A 72 1.34 10.11 -28.90
C GLU A 72 0.24 10.95 -29.56
N ALA A 73 0.07 12.16 -29.06
CA ALA A 73 -0.85 13.15 -29.62
C ALA A 73 -0.23 14.54 -29.49
N ASP A 74 -0.34 15.36 -30.53
CA ASP A 74 0.20 16.73 -30.60
C ASP A 74 1.70 16.83 -30.29
N GLY A 75 2.47 15.77 -30.58
CA GLY A 75 3.89 15.69 -30.28
C GLY A 75 4.23 15.42 -28.81
N LEU A 76 3.25 15.09 -27.99
CA LEU A 76 3.37 14.75 -26.57
C LEU A 76 2.92 13.31 -26.33
N LYS A 77 3.34 12.75 -25.21
CA LYS A 77 3.08 11.35 -24.82
C LYS A 77 2.12 11.25 -23.65
N PHE A 78 1.26 10.24 -23.69
CA PHE A 78 0.20 9.99 -22.72
C PHE A 78 0.11 8.49 -22.44
N LYS A 79 -0.41 8.14 -21.26
CA LYS A 79 -0.77 6.75 -20.98
C LYS A 79 -2.13 6.44 -21.59
N ASP A 80 -2.22 5.37 -22.35
CA ASP A 80 -3.48 4.78 -22.81
C ASP A 80 -4.02 3.86 -21.69
N LEU A 81 -4.75 4.45 -20.75
CA LEU A 81 -5.15 3.77 -19.52
C LEU A 81 -6.28 2.77 -19.73
N ASN A 82 -7.16 3.00 -20.69
CA ASN A 82 -8.24 2.08 -21.04
C ASN A 82 -7.89 1.11 -22.20
N GLY A 83 -6.74 1.31 -22.85
CA GLY A 83 -6.26 0.45 -23.92
C GLY A 83 -6.99 0.57 -25.24
N ASN A 84 -7.65 1.70 -25.50
CA ASN A 84 -8.44 1.92 -26.73
C ASN A 84 -7.60 2.50 -27.90
N GLY A 85 -6.36 2.92 -27.64
CA GLY A 85 -5.44 3.48 -28.61
C GLY A 85 -5.76 4.94 -29.01
N GLN A 86 -6.63 5.62 -28.27
CA GLN A 86 -6.99 7.02 -28.47
C GLN A 86 -6.69 7.79 -27.19
N LEU A 87 -6.46 9.10 -27.32
CA LEU A 87 -6.31 9.96 -26.16
C LEU A 87 -7.67 10.40 -25.66
N ASP A 88 -8.11 9.83 -24.55
CA ASP A 88 -9.32 10.26 -23.87
C ASP A 88 -9.04 11.48 -22.97
N VAL A 89 -10.10 12.22 -22.59
CA VAL A 89 -9.94 13.45 -21.80
C VAL A 89 -9.35 13.12 -20.41
N TYR A 90 -9.73 12.01 -19.78
CA TYR A 90 -9.21 11.65 -18.45
C TYR A 90 -7.71 11.24 -18.47
N GLU A 91 -7.20 10.83 -19.62
CA GLU A 91 -5.79 10.47 -19.82
C GLU A 91 -4.92 11.69 -20.17
N ASP A 92 -5.52 12.74 -20.69
CA ASP A 92 -4.84 13.96 -21.07
C ASP A 92 -4.52 14.81 -19.83
N TRP A 93 -3.30 14.70 -19.38
CA TRP A 93 -2.79 15.42 -18.21
C TRP A 93 -2.78 16.95 -18.37
N ARG A 94 -3.02 17.49 -19.58
CA ARG A 94 -3.14 18.92 -19.85
C ARG A 94 -4.52 19.47 -19.51
N GLN A 95 -5.51 18.59 -19.43
CA GLN A 95 -6.91 18.97 -19.20
C GLN A 95 -7.14 19.35 -17.74
N ASP A 96 -8.16 20.14 -17.53
CA ASP A 96 -8.63 20.47 -16.19
C ASP A 96 -9.09 19.23 -15.42
N VAL A 97 -8.86 19.22 -14.10
CA VAL A 97 -9.15 18.06 -13.26
C VAL A 97 -10.63 17.68 -13.32
N ASP A 98 -11.54 18.66 -13.28
CA ASP A 98 -12.99 18.40 -13.29
C ASP A 98 -13.40 17.75 -14.63
N ALA A 99 -12.86 18.24 -15.76
CA ALA A 99 -13.12 17.65 -17.07
C ALA A 99 -12.62 16.21 -17.16
N ARG A 100 -11.46 15.91 -16.57
CA ARG A 100 -10.90 14.55 -16.51
C ARG A 100 -11.74 13.63 -15.64
N VAL A 101 -12.23 14.13 -14.52
CA VAL A 101 -13.09 13.37 -13.60
C VAL A 101 -14.44 13.08 -14.29
N ASP A 102 -15.05 14.05 -14.93
CA ASP A 102 -16.34 13.87 -15.64
C ASP A 102 -16.22 12.82 -16.76
N ASP A 103 -15.14 12.86 -17.53
CA ASP A 103 -14.89 11.89 -18.59
C ASP A 103 -14.65 10.48 -18.03
N LEU A 104 -13.83 10.35 -16.98
CA LEU A 104 -13.59 9.07 -16.32
C LEU A 104 -14.89 8.47 -15.77
N LEU A 105 -15.68 9.25 -15.04
CA LEU A 105 -16.99 8.82 -14.51
C LEU A 105 -17.94 8.40 -15.62
N GLY A 106 -17.93 9.12 -16.76
CA GLY A 106 -18.74 8.76 -17.94
C GLY A 106 -18.37 7.41 -18.56
N GLN A 107 -17.16 6.91 -18.30
CA GLN A 107 -16.67 5.63 -18.79
C GLN A 107 -16.81 4.50 -17.75
N MET A 108 -17.06 4.84 -16.49
CA MET A 108 -17.21 3.85 -15.41
C MET A 108 -18.54 3.10 -15.48
N THR A 109 -18.48 1.84 -15.07
CA THR A 109 -19.67 1.06 -14.73
C THR A 109 -20.12 1.38 -13.30
N LEU A 110 -21.37 1.07 -12.97
CA LEU A 110 -21.87 1.24 -11.61
C LEU A 110 -21.04 0.44 -10.56
N ASP A 111 -20.55 -0.74 -10.92
CA ASP A 111 -19.72 -1.55 -10.01
C ASP A 111 -18.37 -0.87 -9.75
N GLU A 112 -17.78 -0.23 -10.76
CA GLU A 112 -16.55 0.54 -10.58
C GLU A 112 -16.79 1.81 -9.75
N GLU A 113 -17.89 2.51 -9.94
CA GLU A 113 -18.25 3.65 -9.10
C GLU A 113 -18.48 3.23 -7.63
N ILE A 114 -19.14 2.09 -7.40
CA ILE A 114 -19.33 1.54 -6.05
C ILE A 114 -17.98 1.19 -5.41
N GLY A 115 -17.07 0.59 -6.17
CA GLY A 115 -15.72 0.25 -5.71
C GLY A 115 -14.92 1.47 -5.24
N LEU A 116 -15.06 2.63 -5.91
CA LEU A 116 -14.44 3.89 -5.48
C LEU A 116 -14.92 4.38 -4.11
N LEU A 117 -16.15 4.06 -3.72
CA LEU A 117 -16.74 4.47 -2.45
C LEU A 117 -16.32 3.56 -1.29
N TRP A 118 -15.71 2.43 -1.58
CA TRP A 118 -15.31 1.46 -0.56
C TRP A 118 -13.89 1.74 -0.07
N HIS A 119 -13.75 1.92 1.24
CA HIS A 119 -12.45 2.03 1.90
C HIS A 119 -12.14 0.69 2.59
N ALA A 120 -11.35 -0.15 1.96
CA ALA A 120 -10.94 -1.45 2.46
C ALA A 120 -9.69 -1.35 3.35
N SER A 121 -9.20 -2.51 3.82
CA SER A 121 -7.92 -2.63 4.52
C SER A 121 -7.06 -3.67 3.81
N THR A 122 -5.77 -3.40 3.67
CA THR A 122 -4.81 -4.32 3.05
C THR A 122 -4.44 -5.49 3.94
N GLY A 123 -4.71 -5.42 5.23
CA GLY A 123 -4.40 -6.48 6.18
C GLY A 123 -5.60 -6.80 7.05
N GLY A 124 -5.91 -8.06 7.19
CA GLY A 124 -6.76 -8.55 8.25
C GLY A 124 -6.09 -8.23 9.59
N THR A 125 -6.65 -8.33 10.67
CA THR A 125 -6.24 -8.07 12.05
C THR A 125 -4.80 -7.60 12.30
N PHE A 126 -4.61 -6.78 13.31
CA PHE A 126 -3.35 -6.20 13.81
C PHE A 126 -2.22 -7.20 14.11
N THR A 127 -2.40 -8.48 13.84
CA THR A 127 -1.47 -9.56 14.15
C THR A 127 -0.89 -10.24 12.91
N SER A 128 -1.48 -10.06 11.74
CA SER A 128 -0.94 -10.65 10.52
C SER A 128 0.18 -9.77 9.98
N MET A 129 1.34 -10.09 10.45
CA MET A 129 2.59 -9.61 9.90
C MET A 129 3.13 -10.70 9.01
N TYR A 130 3.01 -10.46 7.69
CA TYR A 130 3.84 -11.09 6.68
C TYR A 130 4.20 -12.60 6.83
N PRO A 131 4.27 -13.27 5.72
CA PRO A 131 4.87 -12.76 4.51
C PRO A 131 3.86 -12.51 3.37
N TYR A 132 4.11 -11.50 2.55
CA TYR A 132 3.53 -11.46 1.22
C TYR A 132 3.74 -12.79 0.55
N THR A 133 2.66 -13.41 0.15
CA THR A 133 2.73 -14.55 -0.74
C THR A 133 2.27 -14.12 -2.12
N GLU A 134 2.72 -14.82 -3.13
CA GLU A 134 2.21 -14.65 -4.49
C GLU A 134 0.68 -14.74 -4.51
N ASP A 135 0.11 -15.70 -3.77
CA ASP A 135 -1.34 -15.90 -3.69
C ASP A 135 -2.05 -14.70 -3.06
N TRP A 136 -1.49 -14.10 -2.00
CA TRP A 136 -2.09 -12.93 -1.38
C TRP A 136 -2.06 -11.70 -2.31
N LEU A 137 -1.00 -11.51 -3.09
CA LEU A 137 -0.90 -10.40 -4.02
C LEU A 137 -1.72 -10.61 -5.29
N TYR A 138 -1.62 -11.79 -5.92
CA TYR A 138 -2.00 -11.98 -7.32
C TYR A 138 -3.08 -13.02 -7.56
N SER A 139 -3.61 -13.70 -6.52
CA SER A 139 -4.74 -14.58 -6.70
C SER A 139 -6.00 -13.81 -7.07
N ASN A 140 -6.78 -14.39 -8.00
CA ASN A 140 -8.12 -13.89 -8.34
C ASN A 140 -9.24 -14.65 -7.60
N GLU A 141 -8.89 -15.51 -6.66
CA GLU A 141 -9.88 -16.15 -5.80
C GLU A 141 -10.49 -15.11 -4.84
N PRO A 142 -11.78 -15.20 -4.50
CA PRO A 142 -12.45 -14.21 -3.64
C PRO A 142 -11.93 -14.21 -2.21
N THR A 143 -11.24 -15.28 -1.81
CA THR A 143 -10.65 -15.41 -0.47
C THR A 143 -9.34 -16.17 -0.52
N TYR A 144 -8.42 -15.77 0.34
CA TYR A 144 -7.18 -16.47 0.64
C TYR A 144 -7.13 -16.76 2.13
N THR A 145 -6.76 -17.98 2.51
CA THR A 145 -6.57 -18.37 3.92
C THR A 145 -5.11 -18.68 4.15
N ASP A 146 -4.48 -17.97 5.09
CA ASP A 146 -3.08 -18.19 5.44
C ASP A 146 -2.88 -19.46 6.27
N GLN A 147 -1.61 -19.79 6.57
CA GLN A 147 -1.26 -20.96 7.37
C GLN A 147 -1.76 -20.91 8.83
N ASP A 148 -2.13 -19.73 9.32
CA ASP A 148 -2.65 -19.51 10.67
C ASP A 148 -4.19 -19.52 10.70
N GLY A 149 -4.82 -19.71 9.53
CA GLY A 149 -6.28 -19.79 9.38
C GLY A 149 -6.97 -18.43 9.25
N ASN A 150 -6.23 -17.33 9.04
CA ASN A 150 -6.84 -16.04 8.79
C ASN A 150 -7.29 -15.94 7.33
N CYS A 151 -8.44 -15.33 7.12
CA CYS A 151 -9.04 -15.19 5.81
C CYS A 151 -8.91 -13.75 5.30
N TYR A 152 -8.43 -13.59 4.08
CA TYR A 152 -8.21 -12.31 3.42
C TYR A 152 -8.81 -12.32 2.01
N VAL A 153 -9.06 -11.12 1.48
CA VAL A 153 -9.30 -10.94 0.04
C VAL A 153 -7.94 -10.61 -0.60
N PRO A 154 -7.50 -11.39 -1.59
CA PRO A 154 -6.26 -11.09 -2.32
C PRO A 154 -6.32 -9.71 -2.98
N MET A 155 -5.17 -9.03 -3.04
CA MET A 155 -5.12 -7.66 -3.55
C MET A 155 -5.54 -7.57 -5.02
N TYR A 156 -5.13 -8.53 -5.84
CA TYR A 156 -5.57 -8.59 -7.24
C TYR A 156 -7.09 -8.73 -7.36
N HIS A 157 -7.70 -9.64 -6.60
CA HIS A 157 -9.16 -9.81 -6.60
C HIS A 157 -9.87 -8.52 -6.16
N SER A 158 -9.42 -7.94 -5.07
CA SER A 158 -10.02 -6.70 -4.52
C SER A 158 -9.94 -5.52 -5.50
N ILE A 159 -8.80 -5.33 -6.17
CA ILE A 159 -8.60 -4.23 -7.11
C ILE A 159 -9.31 -4.49 -8.45
N ILE A 160 -9.21 -5.70 -8.99
CA ILE A 160 -9.68 -6.01 -10.36
C ILE A 160 -11.14 -6.46 -10.38
N SER A 161 -11.56 -7.29 -9.43
CA SER A 161 -12.90 -7.88 -9.42
C SER A 161 -13.89 -7.07 -8.59
N ASP A 162 -13.44 -6.54 -7.44
CA ASP A 162 -14.28 -5.72 -6.54
C ASP A 162 -14.15 -4.21 -6.83
N ASN A 163 -13.24 -3.81 -7.73
CA ASN A 163 -12.95 -2.43 -8.14
C ASN A 163 -12.56 -1.48 -6.98
N VAL A 164 -12.00 -2.02 -5.90
CA VAL A 164 -11.61 -1.22 -4.74
C VAL A 164 -10.31 -0.49 -5.04
N THR A 165 -10.30 0.82 -4.81
CA THR A 165 -9.13 1.67 -5.07
C THR A 165 -8.61 2.40 -3.84
N THR A 166 -9.30 2.31 -2.69
CA THR A 166 -8.89 3.00 -1.47
C THR A 166 -8.66 2.01 -0.34
N TYR A 167 -7.49 2.04 0.26
CA TYR A 167 -7.10 1.08 1.32
C TYR A 167 -6.49 1.77 2.53
N LEU A 168 -6.89 1.30 3.70
CA LEU A 168 -6.14 1.51 4.93
C LEU A 168 -4.96 0.54 4.96
N HIS A 169 -3.76 1.10 4.86
CA HIS A 169 -2.52 0.34 4.77
C HIS A 169 -1.73 0.42 6.07
N ASN A 170 -2.22 -0.28 7.08
CA ASN A 170 -1.61 -0.35 8.41
C ASN A 170 -0.76 -1.62 8.56
N VAL A 171 0.38 -1.64 7.93
CA VAL A 171 1.28 -2.79 7.96
C VAL A 171 2.62 -2.44 8.61
N ASN A 172 3.22 -3.44 9.23
CA ASN A 172 4.58 -3.36 9.73
C ASN A 172 5.55 -3.83 8.64
N GLY A 173 6.54 -3.02 8.37
CA GLY A 173 7.55 -3.38 7.39
C GLY A 173 8.75 -2.44 7.44
N THR A 174 9.82 -2.83 6.77
CA THR A 174 10.91 -1.90 6.47
C THR A 174 10.45 -0.93 5.37
N PRO A 175 11.05 0.26 5.24
CA PRO A 175 10.73 1.18 4.16
C PRO A 175 10.80 0.52 2.77
N ASP A 176 11.77 -0.35 2.53
CA ASP A 176 11.93 -1.06 1.26
C ASP A 176 10.77 -2.01 0.99
N THR A 177 10.32 -2.77 2.01
CA THR A 177 9.17 -3.67 1.90
C THR A 177 7.90 -2.89 1.54
N LEU A 178 7.67 -1.74 2.20
CA LEU A 178 6.50 -0.90 1.94
C LEU A 178 6.54 -0.30 0.53
N ILE A 179 7.71 0.07 0.04
CA ILE A 179 7.87 0.57 -1.33
C ILE A 179 7.52 -0.53 -2.34
N TYR A 180 8.03 -1.74 -2.16
CA TYR A 180 7.72 -2.86 -3.06
C TYR A 180 6.23 -3.18 -3.09
N GLU A 181 5.59 -3.20 -1.92
CA GLU A 181 4.17 -3.46 -1.78
C GLU A 181 3.32 -2.39 -2.47
N ASN A 182 3.58 -1.14 -2.15
CA ASN A 182 2.88 -0.02 -2.75
C ASN A 182 3.02 -0.01 -4.28
N ASN A 183 4.21 -0.32 -4.79
CA ASN A 183 4.45 -0.44 -6.22
C ASN A 183 3.67 -1.60 -6.83
N ALA A 184 3.57 -2.75 -6.14
CA ALA A 184 2.78 -3.88 -6.61
C ALA A 184 1.29 -3.54 -6.69
N PHE A 185 0.74 -2.84 -5.69
CA PHE A 185 -0.66 -2.40 -5.72
C PHE A 185 -0.94 -1.41 -6.86
N GLN A 186 -0.04 -0.46 -7.10
CA GLN A 186 -0.16 0.47 -8.21
C GLN A 186 -0.06 -0.24 -9.57
N GLU A 187 0.80 -1.24 -9.69
CA GLU A 187 0.94 -2.04 -10.92
C GLU A 187 -0.34 -2.86 -11.19
N ILE A 188 -0.92 -3.48 -10.15
CA ILE A 188 -2.21 -4.17 -10.26
C ILE A 188 -3.30 -3.17 -10.69
N ALA A 189 -3.39 -2.02 -10.05
CA ALA A 189 -4.38 -1.00 -10.36
C ALA A 189 -4.21 -0.45 -11.80
N GLU A 190 -2.98 -0.24 -12.25
CA GLU A 190 -2.71 0.15 -13.63
C GLU A 190 -3.20 -0.93 -14.63
N SER A 191 -3.13 -2.23 -14.27
CA SER A 191 -3.61 -3.31 -15.12
C SER A 191 -5.14 -3.36 -15.25
N ALA A 192 -5.87 -2.70 -14.36
CA ALA A 192 -7.35 -2.63 -14.41
C ALA A 192 -7.86 -1.92 -15.68
N ARG A 193 -9.14 -2.09 -15.98
CA ARG A 193 -9.78 -1.59 -17.21
C ARG A 193 -9.55 -0.10 -17.46
N LEU A 194 -9.69 0.73 -16.46
CA LEU A 194 -9.51 2.20 -16.56
C LEU A 194 -8.20 2.71 -15.95
N GLY A 195 -7.38 1.82 -15.35
CA GLY A 195 -6.09 2.19 -14.78
C GLY A 195 -6.17 3.18 -13.62
N VAL A 196 -7.27 3.20 -12.87
CA VAL A 196 -7.45 4.09 -11.72
C VAL A 196 -6.46 3.70 -10.62
N PRO A 197 -5.60 4.60 -10.13
CA PRO A 197 -4.58 4.27 -9.15
C PRO A 197 -5.17 3.99 -7.77
N VAL A 198 -4.46 3.17 -6.98
CA VAL A 198 -4.80 2.93 -5.58
C VAL A 198 -4.39 4.11 -4.72
N VAL A 199 -5.27 4.51 -3.80
CA VAL A 199 -4.99 5.46 -2.73
C VAL A 199 -4.75 4.70 -1.44
N LEU A 200 -3.59 4.89 -0.84
CA LEU A 200 -3.20 4.25 0.41
C LEU A 200 -3.23 5.28 1.54
N SER A 201 -3.96 4.98 2.59
CA SER A 201 -3.99 5.74 3.83
C SER A 201 -3.37 4.95 4.97
N CYS A 202 -2.84 5.60 5.99
CA CYS A 202 -2.39 4.95 7.21
C CYS A 202 -2.81 5.74 8.44
N ASP A 203 -2.98 5.04 9.56
CA ASP A 203 -3.52 5.64 10.78
C ASP A 203 -2.57 6.57 11.51
N ARG A 204 -1.33 6.67 11.19
CA ARG A 204 -0.47 7.62 11.83
C ARG A 204 0.98 7.48 11.59
N SER A 205 1.56 8.61 11.35
CA SER A 205 2.99 8.79 11.12
C SER A 205 3.90 8.49 12.32
N TYR A 206 3.38 8.43 13.53
CA TYR A 206 4.18 8.29 14.77
C TYR A 206 4.08 6.90 15.40
N ASN A 207 3.71 5.90 14.64
CA ASN A 207 3.61 4.54 15.13
C ASN A 207 4.61 3.62 14.42
N THR A 208 5.17 2.67 15.13
CA THR A 208 6.08 1.64 14.59
C THR A 208 5.44 0.77 13.50
N TRP A 209 4.13 0.90 13.31
CA TRP A 209 3.32 0.09 12.39
C TRP A 209 3.48 0.47 10.92
N ALA A 210 3.93 1.68 10.62
CA ALA A 210 4.09 2.17 9.25
C ALA A 210 5.56 2.25 8.79
N GLY A 211 6.44 1.46 9.37
CA GLY A 211 7.86 1.41 8.97
C GLY A 211 8.72 2.60 9.38
N MET A 212 8.13 3.67 9.92
CA MET A 212 8.87 4.80 10.47
C MET A 212 8.86 4.74 11.99
N VAL A 213 10.06 4.65 12.56
CA VAL A 213 10.27 4.66 14.02
C VAL A 213 10.37 6.11 14.47
N ASN A 214 9.22 6.68 14.82
CA ASN A 214 9.17 7.96 15.51
C ASN A 214 8.68 7.76 16.96
N MET A 215 8.85 8.79 17.79
CA MET A 215 8.36 8.76 19.17
C MET A 215 6.86 8.45 19.19
N PRO A 216 6.40 7.54 20.07
CA PRO A 216 4.98 7.27 20.24
C PRO A 216 4.23 8.52 20.65
N ASN A 217 2.99 8.69 20.18
CA ASN A 217 2.17 9.89 20.48
C ASN A 217 2.03 10.21 21.95
N TYR A 218 1.96 9.19 22.82
CA TYR A 218 1.91 9.39 24.26
C TYR A 218 3.21 10.00 24.82
N ALA A 219 4.34 9.84 24.13
CA ALA A 219 5.59 10.44 24.54
C ALA A 219 5.56 11.98 24.38
N PHE A 220 4.93 12.50 23.32
CA PHE A 220 4.71 13.94 23.16
C PHE A 220 3.80 14.50 24.25
N GLY A 221 2.71 13.78 24.59
CA GLY A 221 1.84 14.15 25.70
C GLY A 221 2.54 14.15 27.07
N ILE A 222 3.48 13.23 27.28
CA ILE A 222 4.29 13.18 28.52
C ILE A 222 5.34 14.28 28.54
N ALA A 223 5.95 14.58 27.40
CA ALA A 223 6.98 15.63 27.30
C ALA A 223 6.43 17.04 27.54
N HIS A 224 5.13 17.26 27.31
CA HIS A 224 4.50 18.59 27.36
C HIS A 224 5.23 19.65 26.52
N ASP A 225 5.80 19.19 25.39
CA ASP A 225 6.59 20.02 24.51
C ASP A 225 5.93 20.03 23.13
N GLU A 226 5.25 21.15 22.84
CA GLU A 226 4.51 21.31 21.58
C GLU A 226 5.45 21.52 20.38
N GLU A 227 6.67 22.03 20.61
CA GLU A 227 7.63 22.28 19.53
C GLU A 227 8.14 20.97 18.91
N LEU A 228 8.25 19.89 19.72
CA LEU A 228 8.63 18.56 19.24
C LEU A 228 7.64 17.93 18.25
N LEU A 229 6.44 18.51 18.10
CA LEU A 229 5.45 18.01 17.12
C LEU A 229 5.68 18.56 15.71
N TYR A 230 6.49 19.61 15.57
CA TYR A 230 6.66 20.37 14.33
C TYR A 230 8.07 20.27 13.75
N ASP A 231 8.99 19.61 14.45
CA ASP A 231 10.34 19.32 13.98
C ASP A 231 10.44 17.89 13.39
#